data_ad671d597ee872471395792ce28bd0e7
#
_entry.id   ad671d597ee872471395792ce28bd0e7
#
_cell.length_a   1.000
_cell.length_b   1.000
_cell.length_c   1.000
_cell.angle_alpha   90.00
_cell.angle_beta   90.00
_cell.angle_gamma   90.00
#
_symmetry.space_group_name_H-M   'P 1'
#
loop_
_entity.id
_entity.type
_entity.pdbx_description
1 polymer ?
#
loop_
_entity_poly.entity_id
_entity_poly.type
_entity_poly.pdbx_seq_one_letter_code
_entity_poly.pdbx_strand_id
1 'polypeptide(L)'
;MAHFTHHSEENYLKTLFKLETRQDKKVNNTALAKALNLNPATVLEMVRKLTERKLLQLKPDKSIRLTETGKKKALLTIRKHRLWEVFLVEKMNYKWNEVHELAEQLEHIESDDLVDRLDKFLGNPSFDPHGDPIPDKNGKTKPNLSVPLSDCMTGKNYTVINLIDTSDAFLQFLGKLNILPGIRIKLLEKLEYDNSFSVEVQKKTVQFSEKVAKNILVQAV
;
A
#
# COMPACT_ATOMS: atom_id res chain seq x y z
N MET A 1 13.62 -23.03 13.41
CA MET A 1 14.41 -22.20 12.44
C MET A 1 13.72 -21.98 11.10
N ALA A 2 12.85 -22.86 10.60
CA ALA A 2 12.15 -22.66 9.31
C ALA A 2 11.20 -21.45 9.26
N HIS A 3 10.46 -21.15 10.33
CA HIS A 3 9.51 -20.04 10.38
C HIS A 3 10.15 -18.66 10.16
N PHE A 4 11.27 -18.36 10.83
CA PHE A 4 11.94 -17.06 10.68
C PHE A 4 12.44 -16.78 9.25
N THR A 5 12.84 -17.83 8.53
CA THR A 5 13.34 -17.70 7.15
C THR A 5 12.20 -17.42 6.17
N HIS A 6 11.02 -17.98 6.41
CA HIS A 6 9.85 -17.80 5.53
C HIS A 6 9.26 -16.38 5.64
N HIS A 7 9.11 -15.86 6.85
CA HIS A 7 8.70 -14.47 7.08
C HIS A 7 9.64 -13.46 6.40
N SER A 8 10.95 -13.71 6.47
CA SER A 8 11.93 -12.88 5.77
C SER A 8 11.70 -12.91 4.25
N GLU A 9 11.48 -14.08 3.64
CA GLU A 9 11.25 -14.22 2.19
C GLU A 9 9.98 -13.48 1.72
N GLU A 10 8.87 -13.60 2.43
CA GLU A 10 7.62 -12.89 2.12
C GLU A 10 7.83 -11.38 2.14
N ASN A 11 8.55 -10.84 3.14
CA ASN A 11 8.86 -9.43 3.24
C ASN A 11 9.72 -8.93 2.07
N TYR A 12 10.70 -9.73 1.60
CA TYR A 12 11.48 -9.37 0.42
C TYR A 12 10.62 -9.29 -0.85
N LEU A 13 9.77 -10.29 -1.07
CA LEU A 13 8.89 -10.32 -2.24
C LEU A 13 7.86 -9.17 -2.20
N LYS A 14 7.25 -8.92 -1.05
CA LYS A 14 6.30 -7.81 -0.84
C LYS A 14 6.96 -6.45 -1.07
N THR A 15 8.15 -6.24 -0.50
CA THR A 15 8.88 -4.98 -0.66
C THR A 15 9.30 -4.76 -2.11
N LEU A 16 9.81 -5.79 -2.78
CA LEU A 16 10.18 -5.69 -4.19
C LEU A 16 8.95 -5.38 -5.07
N PHE A 17 7.80 -6.02 -4.80
CA PHE A 17 6.55 -5.72 -5.50
C PHE A 17 6.13 -4.27 -5.33
N LYS A 18 6.18 -3.75 -4.09
CA LYS A 18 5.87 -2.34 -3.80
C LYS A 18 6.81 -1.39 -4.55
N LEU A 19 8.11 -1.70 -4.62
CA LEU A 19 9.08 -0.89 -5.34
C LEU A 19 8.89 -0.93 -6.87
N GLU A 20 8.60 -2.10 -7.44
CA GLU A 20 8.33 -2.24 -8.89
C GLU A 20 7.06 -1.49 -9.31
N THR A 21 6.04 -1.47 -8.45
CA THR A 21 4.74 -0.81 -8.76
C THR A 21 4.79 0.70 -8.58
N ARG A 22 5.55 1.19 -7.59
CA ARG A 22 5.63 2.64 -7.28
C ARG A 22 6.62 3.42 -8.14
N GLN A 23 7.59 2.74 -8.71
CA GLN A 23 8.63 3.37 -9.48
C GLN A 23 8.77 2.62 -10.80
N ASP A 24 8.59 3.32 -11.94
CA ASP A 24 9.04 2.83 -13.25
C ASP A 24 10.57 2.64 -13.31
N LYS A 25 11.23 2.68 -12.16
CA LYS A 25 12.68 2.57 -12.02
C LYS A 25 13.09 1.12 -11.73
N LYS A 26 14.23 0.76 -12.31
CA LYS A 26 14.89 -0.53 -12.06
C LYS A 26 15.25 -0.64 -10.58
N VAL A 27 14.74 -1.66 -9.91
CA VAL A 27 15.11 -1.95 -8.52
C VAL A 27 16.43 -2.71 -8.50
N ASN A 28 17.39 -2.22 -7.75
CA ASN A 28 18.68 -2.88 -7.52
C ASN A 28 18.82 -3.28 -6.04
N ASN A 29 19.92 -4.00 -5.73
CA ASN A 29 20.19 -4.48 -4.38
C ASN A 29 20.24 -3.35 -3.33
N THR A 30 20.81 -2.19 -3.68
CA THR A 30 20.92 -1.06 -2.76
C THR A 30 19.54 -0.44 -2.44
N ALA A 31 18.69 -0.30 -3.46
CA ALA A 31 17.33 0.20 -3.27
C ALA A 31 16.49 -0.75 -2.40
N LEU A 32 16.62 -2.06 -2.63
CA LEU A 32 15.93 -3.08 -1.84
C LEU A 32 16.45 -3.10 -0.39
N ALA A 33 17.77 -3.01 -0.19
CA ALA A 33 18.39 -2.95 1.13
C ALA A 33 17.93 -1.72 1.93
N LYS A 34 17.88 -0.56 1.28
CA LYS A 34 17.35 0.67 1.89
C LYS A 34 15.87 0.51 2.29
N ALA A 35 15.04 -0.07 1.42
CA ALA A 35 13.62 -0.25 1.69
C ALA A 35 13.34 -1.24 2.83
N LEU A 36 14.18 -2.27 2.97
CA LEU A 36 14.11 -3.27 4.04
C LEU A 36 14.82 -2.84 5.33
N ASN A 37 15.56 -1.73 5.31
CA ASN A 37 16.46 -1.31 6.39
C ASN A 37 17.47 -2.40 6.80
N LEU A 38 18.06 -3.06 5.81
CA LEU A 38 19.02 -4.16 5.99
C LEU A 38 20.36 -3.86 5.32
N ASN A 39 21.40 -4.62 5.75
CA ASN A 39 22.71 -4.55 5.12
C ASN A 39 22.65 -5.07 3.67
N PRO A 40 23.25 -4.38 2.68
CA PRO A 40 23.25 -4.80 1.29
C PRO A 40 23.85 -6.21 1.05
N ALA A 41 24.80 -6.66 1.85
CA ALA A 41 25.37 -8.01 1.74
C ALA A 41 24.32 -9.08 2.11
N THR A 42 23.60 -8.89 3.20
CA THR A 42 22.49 -9.77 3.62
C THR A 42 21.39 -9.82 2.56
N VAL A 43 21.08 -8.68 1.96
CA VAL A 43 20.06 -8.61 0.90
C VAL A 43 20.52 -9.36 -0.35
N LEU A 44 21.79 -9.22 -0.75
CA LEU A 44 22.35 -9.94 -1.89
C LEU A 44 22.28 -11.45 -1.72
N GLU A 45 22.58 -11.95 -0.52
CA GLU A 45 22.50 -13.38 -0.20
C GLU A 45 21.06 -13.90 -0.36
N MET A 46 20.08 -13.18 0.20
CA MET A 46 18.67 -13.54 0.06
C MET A 46 18.18 -13.45 -1.39
N VAL A 47 18.59 -12.42 -2.13
CA VAL A 47 18.26 -12.29 -3.57
C VAL A 47 18.79 -13.50 -4.37
N ARG A 48 20.00 -13.97 -4.10
CA ARG A 48 20.55 -15.19 -4.73
C ARG A 48 19.68 -16.40 -4.42
N LYS A 49 19.38 -16.63 -3.14
CA LYS A 49 18.52 -17.74 -2.69
C LYS A 49 17.13 -17.71 -3.35
N LEU A 50 16.50 -16.55 -3.41
CA LEU A 50 15.19 -16.39 -4.05
C LEU A 50 15.27 -16.55 -5.58
N THR A 51 16.40 -16.21 -6.20
CA THR A 51 16.66 -16.44 -7.63
C THR A 51 16.80 -17.94 -7.93
N GLU A 52 17.54 -18.68 -7.12
CA GLU A 52 17.66 -20.15 -7.22
C GLU A 52 16.28 -20.83 -7.11
N ARG A 53 15.42 -20.31 -6.25
CA ARG A 53 14.03 -20.77 -6.08
C ARG A 53 13.08 -20.27 -7.17
N LYS A 54 13.58 -19.58 -8.19
CA LYS A 54 12.80 -19.04 -9.32
C LYS A 54 11.70 -18.06 -8.90
N LEU A 55 11.87 -17.38 -7.77
CA LEU A 55 10.95 -16.31 -7.31
C LEU A 55 11.39 -14.94 -7.79
N LEU A 56 12.70 -14.76 -8.02
CA LEU A 56 13.29 -13.54 -8.56
C LEU A 56 14.07 -13.83 -9.84
N GLN A 57 14.32 -12.77 -10.60
CA GLN A 57 15.27 -12.74 -11.72
C GLN A 57 16.26 -11.61 -11.49
N LEU A 58 17.56 -11.96 -11.53
CA LEU A 58 18.63 -10.97 -11.60
C LEU A 58 18.97 -10.73 -13.07
N LYS A 59 18.79 -9.50 -13.54
CA LYS A 59 19.06 -9.11 -14.93
C LYS A 59 20.55 -8.76 -15.15
N PRO A 60 21.06 -8.77 -16.40
CA PRO A 60 22.45 -8.40 -16.71
C PRO A 60 22.86 -7.00 -16.22
N ASP A 61 21.92 -6.07 -16.17
CA ASP A 61 22.10 -4.70 -15.65
C ASP A 61 22.01 -4.61 -14.12
N LYS A 62 22.09 -5.74 -13.42
CA LYS A 62 21.97 -5.89 -11.96
C LYS A 62 20.64 -5.46 -11.38
N SER A 63 19.60 -5.23 -12.20
CA SER A 63 18.26 -5.04 -11.70
C SER A 63 17.64 -6.37 -11.26
N ILE A 64 16.83 -6.28 -10.20
CA ILE A 64 16.09 -7.39 -9.61
C ILE A 64 14.64 -7.27 -10.03
N ARG A 65 14.03 -8.37 -10.46
CA ARG A 65 12.61 -8.43 -10.86
C ARG A 65 11.94 -9.65 -10.25
N LEU A 66 10.66 -9.50 -9.93
CA LEU A 66 9.82 -10.64 -9.58
C LEU A 66 9.56 -11.52 -10.81
N THR A 67 9.57 -12.83 -10.61
CA THR A 67 8.94 -13.76 -11.57
C THR A 67 7.43 -13.75 -11.37
N GLU A 68 6.65 -14.35 -12.26
CA GLU A 68 5.20 -14.50 -12.05
C GLU A 68 4.89 -15.26 -10.76
N THR A 69 5.68 -16.30 -10.43
CA THR A 69 5.54 -17.04 -9.17
C THR A 69 5.87 -16.16 -7.96
N GLY A 70 6.93 -15.38 -8.04
CA GLY A 70 7.31 -14.42 -6.99
C GLY A 70 6.27 -13.33 -6.80
N LYS A 71 5.74 -12.80 -7.90
CA LYS A 71 4.66 -11.80 -7.89
C LYS A 71 3.39 -12.35 -7.24
N LYS A 72 2.99 -13.57 -7.60
CA LYS A 72 1.83 -14.21 -6.98
C LYS A 72 2.02 -14.37 -5.47
N LYS A 73 3.19 -14.83 -5.00
CA LYS A 73 3.49 -14.92 -3.56
C LYS A 73 3.42 -13.57 -2.87
N ALA A 74 4.05 -12.52 -3.44
CA ALA A 74 3.98 -11.17 -2.89
C ALA A 74 2.53 -10.68 -2.76
N LEU A 75 1.69 -10.90 -3.79
CA LEU A 75 0.28 -10.50 -3.78
C LEU A 75 -0.55 -11.28 -2.75
N LEU A 76 -0.26 -12.57 -2.50
CA LEU A 76 -0.92 -13.33 -1.45
C LEU A 76 -0.54 -12.84 -0.04
N THR A 77 0.72 -12.44 0.18
CA THR A 77 1.13 -11.80 1.44
C THR A 77 0.42 -10.45 1.61
N ILE A 78 0.36 -9.62 0.56
CA ILE A 78 -0.38 -8.36 0.56
C ILE A 78 -1.88 -8.58 0.85
N ARG A 79 -2.48 -9.63 0.29
CA ARG A 79 -3.88 -10.00 0.60
C ARG A 79 -4.07 -10.26 2.10
N LYS A 80 -3.21 -11.09 2.70
CA LYS A 80 -3.25 -11.38 4.13
C LYS A 80 -3.16 -10.10 4.95
N HIS A 81 -2.16 -9.27 4.66
CA HIS A 81 -1.96 -7.99 5.33
C HIS A 81 -3.24 -7.13 5.33
N ARG A 82 -3.79 -6.85 4.15
CA ARG A 82 -4.96 -5.99 3.98
C ARG A 82 -6.23 -6.54 4.61
N LEU A 83 -6.45 -7.86 4.56
CA LEU A 83 -7.57 -8.49 5.25
C LEU A 83 -7.45 -8.36 6.79
N TRP A 84 -6.25 -8.46 7.34
CA TRP A 84 -6.02 -8.22 8.75
C TRP A 84 -6.23 -6.76 9.14
N GLU A 85 -5.81 -5.80 8.32
CA GLU A 85 -6.12 -4.38 8.55
C GLU A 85 -7.63 -4.13 8.61
N VAL A 86 -8.40 -4.66 7.66
CA VAL A 86 -9.87 -4.57 7.67
C VAL A 86 -10.45 -5.18 8.95
N PHE A 87 -10.01 -6.37 9.34
CA PHE A 87 -10.47 -7.04 10.56
C PHE A 87 -10.20 -6.21 11.82
N LEU A 88 -8.99 -5.69 11.94
CA LEU A 88 -8.58 -4.90 13.10
C LEU A 88 -9.41 -3.60 13.20
N VAL A 89 -9.66 -2.93 12.08
CA VAL A 89 -10.48 -1.70 12.09
C VAL A 89 -11.95 -2.01 12.32
N GLU A 90 -12.56 -2.91 11.54
CA GLU A 90 -14.00 -3.10 11.53
C GLU A 90 -14.53 -3.94 12.69
N LYS A 91 -13.75 -4.92 13.16
CA LYS A 91 -14.21 -5.89 14.17
C LYS A 91 -13.59 -5.68 15.53
N MET A 92 -12.39 -5.10 15.59
CA MET A 92 -11.68 -4.85 16.84
C MET A 92 -11.62 -3.36 17.23
N ASN A 93 -12.19 -2.47 16.40
CA ASN A 93 -12.25 -1.02 16.65
C ASN A 93 -10.87 -0.34 16.82
N TYR A 94 -9.83 -0.88 16.22
CA TYR A 94 -8.57 -0.18 16.10
C TYR A 94 -8.73 1.04 15.18
N LYS A 95 -7.96 2.08 15.42
CA LYS A 95 -7.90 3.20 14.47
C LYS A 95 -7.10 2.78 13.23
N TRP A 96 -7.50 3.29 12.09
CA TRP A 96 -6.89 2.98 10.81
C TRP A 96 -5.38 3.24 10.72
N ASN A 97 -4.84 4.16 11.53
CA ASN A 97 -3.42 4.46 11.64
C ASN A 97 -2.64 3.55 12.62
N GLU A 98 -3.33 2.66 13.34
CA GLU A 98 -2.72 1.79 14.36
C GLU A 98 -2.56 0.34 13.88
N VAL A 99 -3.14 -0.02 12.73
CA VAL A 99 -3.28 -1.43 12.32
C VAL A 99 -2.10 -1.99 11.53
N HIS A 100 -1.28 -1.13 10.92
CA HIS A 100 -0.23 -1.55 10.00
C HIS A 100 0.79 -2.50 10.64
N GLU A 101 1.34 -2.14 11.82
CA GLU A 101 2.33 -2.95 12.51
C GLU A 101 1.76 -4.31 12.99
N LEU A 102 0.49 -4.34 13.37
CA LEU A 102 -0.18 -5.59 13.75
C LEU A 102 -0.41 -6.47 12.54
N ALA A 103 -0.86 -5.89 11.42
CA ALA A 103 -1.06 -6.62 10.17
C ALA A 103 0.25 -7.20 9.62
N GLU A 104 1.39 -6.48 9.75
CA GLU A 104 2.73 -6.98 9.42
C GLU A 104 3.10 -8.25 10.19
N GLN A 105 2.65 -8.41 11.44
CA GLN A 105 2.88 -9.61 12.22
C GLN A 105 1.93 -10.73 11.83
N LEU A 106 0.66 -10.42 11.58
CA LEU A 106 -0.40 -11.38 11.29
C LEU A 106 -0.35 -11.92 9.84
N GLU A 107 0.22 -11.16 8.90
CA GLU A 107 0.28 -11.56 7.48
C GLU A 107 1.08 -12.84 7.22
N HIS A 108 1.91 -13.26 8.18
CA HIS A 108 2.76 -14.43 8.08
C HIS A 108 2.10 -15.74 8.52
N ILE A 109 0.82 -15.72 8.86
CA ILE A 109 0.07 -16.93 9.16
C ILE A 109 -0.04 -17.81 7.91
N GLU A 110 0.40 -19.08 8.01
CA GLU A 110 0.53 -20.00 6.88
C GLU A 110 -0.75 -20.79 6.56
N SER A 111 -1.92 -20.38 7.04
CA SER A 111 -3.18 -21.07 6.80
C SER A 111 -4.03 -20.38 5.73
N ASP A 112 -4.03 -20.90 4.52
CA ASP A 112 -4.88 -20.38 3.44
C ASP A 112 -6.38 -20.51 3.78
N ASP A 113 -6.79 -21.60 4.46
CA ASP A 113 -8.19 -21.79 4.91
C ASP A 113 -8.60 -20.70 5.90
N LEU A 114 -7.73 -20.32 6.85
CA LEU A 114 -8.02 -19.23 7.77
C LEU A 114 -8.19 -17.90 7.02
N VAL A 115 -7.32 -17.62 6.04
CA VAL A 115 -7.38 -16.38 5.24
C VAL A 115 -8.67 -16.33 4.41
N ASP A 116 -9.08 -17.45 3.81
CA ASP A 116 -10.33 -17.52 3.03
C ASP A 116 -11.57 -17.41 3.93
N ARG A 117 -11.54 -17.94 5.15
CA ARG A 117 -12.59 -17.73 6.15
C ARG A 117 -12.65 -16.28 6.63
N LEU A 118 -11.49 -15.67 6.87
CA LEU A 118 -11.41 -14.25 7.23
C LEU A 118 -12.01 -13.37 6.15
N ASP A 119 -11.66 -13.58 4.88
CA ASP A 119 -12.20 -12.84 3.75
C ASP A 119 -13.73 -12.94 3.68
N LYS A 120 -14.29 -14.16 3.79
CA LYS A 120 -15.73 -14.38 3.84
C LYS A 120 -16.39 -13.72 5.05
N PHE A 121 -15.77 -13.82 6.24
CA PHE A 121 -16.28 -13.23 7.47
C PHE A 121 -16.37 -11.69 7.36
N LEU A 122 -15.44 -11.07 6.63
CA LEU A 122 -15.43 -9.64 6.35
C LEU A 122 -16.34 -9.22 5.19
N GLY A 123 -17.05 -10.17 4.55
CA GLY A 123 -17.94 -9.90 3.42
C GLY A 123 -17.23 -9.70 2.08
N ASN A 124 -16.04 -10.27 1.92
CA ASN A 124 -15.18 -10.18 0.73
C ASN A 124 -14.84 -8.71 0.37
N PRO A 125 -14.17 -7.97 1.25
CA PRO A 125 -13.86 -6.58 1.03
C PRO A 125 -12.97 -6.41 -0.20
N SER A 126 -13.22 -5.36 -0.97
CA SER A 126 -12.43 -5.06 -2.17
C SER A 126 -11.23 -4.16 -1.90
N PHE A 127 -11.28 -3.43 -0.77
CA PHE A 127 -10.28 -2.45 -0.38
C PHE A 127 -10.03 -2.54 1.12
N ASP A 128 -8.81 -2.21 1.54
CA ASP A 128 -8.44 -2.07 2.93
C ASP A 128 -8.86 -0.70 3.50
N PRO A 129 -8.64 -0.41 4.80
CA PRO A 129 -9.02 0.88 5.40
C PRO A 129 -8.32 2.10 4.80
N HIS A 130 -7.21 1.92 4.09
CA HIS A 130 -6.45 2.97 3.42
C HIS A 130 -6.88 3.17 1.95
N GLY A 131 -7.80 2.31 1.45
CA GLY A 131 -8.32 2.31 0.10
C GLY A 131 -7.49 1.51 -0.90
N ASP A 132 -6.51 0.76 -0.45
CA ASP A 132 -5.70 -0.10 -1.30
C ASP A 132 -6.47 -1.37 -1.72
N PRO A 133 -6.43 -1.77 -3.00
CA PRO A 133 -7.22 -2.93 -3.49
C PRO A 133 -6.71 -4.25 -2.92
N ILE A 134 -7.57 -5.04 -2.29
CA ILE A 134 -7.25 -6.36 -1.77
C ILE A 134 -7.13 -7.37 -2.91
N PRO A 135 -5.97 -8.04 -3.10
CA PRO A 135 -5.85 -9.09 -4.10
C PRO A 135 -6.78 -10.27 -3.80
N ASP A 136 -7.34 -10.90 -4.83
CA ASP A 136 -8.06 -12.16 -4.68
C ASP A 136 -7.08 -13.32 -4.39
N LYS A 137 -7.62 -14.52 -4.16
CA LYS A 137 -6.84 -15.76 -3.92
C LYS A 137 -5.91 -16.16 -5.09
N ASN A 138 -6.09 -15.59 -6.27
CA ASN A 138 -5.24 -15.80 -7.43
C ASN A 138 -4.20 -14.69 -7.62
N GLY A 139 -4.21 -13.66 -6.73
CA GLY A 139 -3.36 -12.49 -6.83
C GLY A 139 -3.85 -11.44 -7.83
N LYS A 140 -5.11 -11.47 -8.26
CA LYS A 140 -5.67 -10.42 -9.11
C LYS A 140 -6.21 -9.28 -8.25
N THR A 141 -5.98 -8.04 -8.68
CA THR A 141 -6.47 -6.82 -8.03
C THR A 141 -7.45 -6.09 -8.95
N LYS A 142 -8.42 -5.40 -8.38
CA LYS A 142 -9.23 -4.45 -9.14
C LYS A 142 -8.34 -3.30 -9.63
N PRO A 143 -8.50 -2.83 -10.87
CA PRO A 143 -7.76 -1.67 -11.35
C PRO A 143 -8.13 -0.44 -10.52
N ASN A 144 -7.11 0.32 -10.15
CA ASN A 144 -7.28 1.60 -9.48
C ASN A 144 -7.16 2.71 -10.54
N LEU A 145 -8.27 3.39 -10.83
CA LEU A 145 -8.33 4.49 -11.81
C LEU A 145 -8.24 5.87 -11.14
N SER A 146 -7.73 5.92 -9.93
CA SER A 146 -7.56 7.19 -9.19
C SER A 146 -6.32 7.95 -9.65
N VAL A 147 -6.38 9.27 -9.51
CA VAL A 147 -5.28 10.19 -9.82
C VAL A 147 -4.95 11.03 -8.58
N PRO A 148 -3.70 11.55 -8.46
CA PRO A 148 -3.38 12.45 -7.36
C PRO A 148 -4.27 13.69 -7.37
N LEU A 149 -4.71 14.13 -6.19
CA LEU A 149 -5.49 15.35 -6.04
C LEU A 149 -4.74 16.58 -6.58
N SER A 150 -3.41 16.56 -6.55
CA SER A 150 -2.56 17.60 -7.15
C SER A 150 -2.80 17.80 -8.64
N ASP A 151 -3.21 16.75 -9.34
CA ASP A 151 -3.39 16.75 -10.80
C ASP A 151 -4.85 17.06 -11.20
N CYS A 152 -5.71 17.27 -10.22
CA CYS A 152 -7.14 17.50 -10.42
C CYS A 152 -7.46 18.95 -10.76
N MET A 153 -8.62 19.17 -11.38
CA MET A 153 -9.14 20.51 -11.69
C MET A 153 -9.89 21.12 -10.51
N THR A 154 -9.71 22.43 -10.30
CA THR A 154 -10.46 23.22 -9.30
C THR A 154 -11.94 23.30 -9.63
N GLY A 155 -12.77 23.56 -8.61
CA GLY A 155 -14.22 23.68 -8.74
C GLY A 155 -14.98 22.37 -8.85
N LYS A 156 -14.30 21.21 -8.96
CA LYS A 156 -14.94 19.89 -9.13
C LYS A 156 -14.99 19.08 -7.84
N ASN A 157 -15.91 18.12 -7.82
CA ASN A 157 -16.07 17.15 -6.74
C ASN A 157 -15.30 15.86 -7.06
N TYR A 158 -14.71 15.28 -6.02
CA TYR A 158 -13.93 14.06 -6.09
C TYR A 158 -14.26 13.16 -4.90
N THR A 159 -14.13 11.86 -5.08
CA THR A 159 -14.14 10.90 -3.98
C THR A 159 -12.71 10.48 -3.67
N VAL A 160 -12.31 10.52 -2.42
CA VAL A 160 -11.01 9.96 -1.98
C VAL A 160 -11.08 8.46 -2.14
N ILE A 161 -10.14 7.89 -2.88
CA ILE A 161 -10.08 6.45 -3.16
C ILE A 161 -9.06 5.76 -2.27
N ASN A 162 -7.81 6.23 -2.29
CA ASN A 162 -6.75 5.68 -1.45
C ASN A 162 -5.62 6.69 -1.22
N LEU A 163 -4.61 6.30 -0.46
CA LEU A 163 -3.49 7.13 -0.05
C LEU A 163 -2.17 6.50 -0.48
N ILE A 164 -1.23 7.32 -0.98
CA ILE A 164 0.11 6.85 -1.35
C ILE A 164 1.01 6.73 -0.11
N ASP A 165 0.98 7.74 0.77
CA ASP A 165 1.68 7.74 2.05
C ASP A 165 0.74 7.14 3.12
N THR A 166 1.17 6.06 3.75
CA THR A 166 0.46 5.38 4.83
C THR A 166 1.20 5.47 6.16
N SER A 167 2.13 6.46 6.30
CA SER A 167 2.80 6.71 7.56
C SER A 167 1.81 7.19 8.63
N ASP A 168 2.02 6.77 9.87
CA ASP A 168 1.16 7.12 11.01
C ASP A 168 0.95 8.64 11.11
N ALA A 169 2.01 9.44 10.95
CA ALA A 169 1.93 10.91 10.98
C ALA A 169 1.00 11.47 9.89
N PHE A 170 1.03 10.91 8.67
CA PHE A 170 0.17 11.34 7.57
C PHE A 170 -1.28 10.92 7.81
N LEU A 171 -1.51 9.70 8.25
CA LEU A 171 -2.86 9.18 8.55
C LEU A 171 -3.50 9.95 9.70
N GLN A 172 -2.75 10.25 10.78
CA GLN A 172 -3.24 11.11 11.87
C GLN A 172 -3.58 12.52 11.38
N PHE A 173 -2.75 13.10 10.51
CA PHE A 173 -3.01 14.41 9.93
C PHE A 173 -4.31 14.41 9.13
N LEU A 174 -4.52 13.45 8.23
CA LEU A 174 -5.74 13.36 7.44
C LEU A 174 -6.96 13.05 8.31
N GLY A 175 -6.82 12.23 9.34
CA GLY A 175 -7.88 11.94 10.31
C GLY A 175 -8.40 13.22 11.01
N LYS A 176 -7.50 14.16 11.40
CA LYS A 176 -7.88 15.46 11.96
C LYS A 176 -8.68 16.33 10.96
N LEU A 177 -8.44 16.15 9.68
CA LEU A 177 -9.14 16.85 8.60
C LEU A 177 -10.41 16.12 8.14
N ASN A 178 -10.73 14.95 8.69
CA ASN A 178 -11.79 14.03 8.25
C ASN A 178 -11.67 13.63 6.77
N ILE A 179 -10.44 13.50 6.27
CA ILE A 179 -10.15 13.03 4.91
C ILE A 179 -9.81 11.54 4.98
N LEU A 180 -10.76 10.71 4.60
CA LEU A 180 -10.67 9.24 4.65
C LEU A 180 -11.09 8.66 3.29
N PRO A 181 -10.68 7.45 2.92
CA PRO A 181 -11.22 6.75 1.76
C PRO A 181 -12.76 6.70 1.78
N GLY A 182 -13.38 6.94 0.64
CA GLY A 182 -14.83 7.05 0.49
C GLY A 182 -15.42 8.44 0.74
N ILE A 183 -14.69 9.36 1.35
CA ILE A 183 -15.18 10.73 1.60
C ILE A 183 -15.18 11.54 0.29
N ARG A 184 -16.28 12.32 0.10
CA ARG A 184 -16.35 13.30 -0.98
C ARG A 184 -15.72 14.60 -0.56
N ILE A 185 -14.91 15.16 -1.44
CA ILE A 185 -14.24 16.45 -1.28
C ILE A 185 -14.47 17.31 -2.52
N LYS A 186 -14.44 18.61 -2.36
CA LYS A 186 -14.46 19.57 -3.48
C LYS A 186 -13.15 20.34 -3.48
N LEU A 187 -12.40 20.27 -4.57
CA LEU A 187 -11.20 21.08 -4.75
C LEU A 187 -11.61 22.50 -5.09
N LEU A 188 -11.44 23.43 -4.16
CA LEU A 188 -11.84 24.83 -4.31
C LEU A 188 -10.81 25.62 -5.09
N GLU A 189 -9.55 25.56 -4.65
CA GLU A 189 -8.49 26.41 -5.18
C GLU A 189 -7.11 25.74 -5.04
N LYS A 190 -6.20 26.08 -5.94
CA LYS A 190 -4.75 25.88 -5.84
C LYS A 190 -4.12 27.25 -5.69
N LEU A 191 -3.49 27.51 -4.55
CA LEU A 191 -2.87 28.80 -4.25
C LEU A 191 -1.49 28.85 -4.93
N GLU A 192 -1.28 29.81 -5.85
CA GLU A 192 -0.04 29.92 -6.62
C GLU A 192 1.17 30.30 -5.77
N TYR A 193 0.96 31.07 -4.70
CA TYR A 193 2.05 31.61 -3.88
C TYR A 193 2.85 30.51 -3.16
N ASP A 194 2.19 29.53 -2.58
CA ASP A 194 2.82 28.51 -1.75
C ASP A 194 2.48 27.07 -2.19
N ASN A 195 1.79 26.93 -3.33
CA ASN A 195 1.28 25.67 -3.87
C ASN A 195 0.38 24.91 -2.88
N SER A 196 -0.29 25.61 -1.95
CA SER A 196 -1.27 24.98 -1.08
C SER A 196 -2.60 24.75 -1.78
N PHE A 197 -3.37 23.81 -1.25
CA PHE A 197 -4.66 23.38 -1.77
C PHE A 197 -5.75 23.72 -0.77
N SER A 198 -6.79 24.43 -1.21
CA SER A 198 -8.01 24.68 -0.47
C SER A 198 -9.08 23.70 -0.89
N VAL A 199 -9.60 22.92 0.05
CA VAL A 199 -10.53 21.82 -0.20
C VAL A 199 -11.70 21.90 0.76
N GLU A 200 -12.91 21.69 0.26
CA GLU A 200 -14.11 21.54 1.11
C GLU A 200 -14.30 20.06 1.45
N VAL A 201 -14.38 19.77 2.75
CA VAL A 201 -14.65 18.45 3.32
C VAL A 201 -15.81 18.60 4.29
N GLN A 202 -16.93 17.90 4.08
CA GLN A 202 -18.10 17.95 4.98
C GLN A 202 -18.53 19.40 5.31
N LYS A 203 -18.58 20.28 4.30
CA LYS A 203 -18.92 21.71 4.42
C LYS A 203 -17.91 22.57 5.21
N LYS A 204 -16.74 22.05 5.54
CA LYS A 204 -15.64 22.80 6.13
C LYS A 204 -14.52 22.98 5.13
N THR A 205 -13.98 24.18 5.03
CA THR A 205 -12.79 24.43 4.21
C THR A 205 -11.55 24.10 5.02
N VAL A 206 -10.68 23.27 4.43
CA VAL A 206 -9.36 22.92 4.98
C VAL A 206 -8.28 23.26 3.96
N GLN A 207 -7.08 23.56 4.43
CA GLN A 207 -5.93 23.84 3.58
C GLN A 207 -4.78 22.91 3.93
N PHE A 208 -4.04 22.49 2.91
CA PHE A 208 -2.84 21.67 3.07
C PHE A 208 -1.88 21.86 1.87
N SER A 209 -0.64 21.46 2.06
CA SER A 209 0.42 21.62 1.07
C SER A 209 0.22 20.71 -0.16
N GLU A 210 0.90 21.06 -1.25
CA GLU A 210 0.99 20.20 -2.45
C GLU A 210 1.52 18.79 -2.13
N LYS A 211 2.45 18.68 -1.16
CA LYS A 211 2.95 17.37 -0.70
C LYS A 211 1.82 16.47 -0.21
N VAL A 212 0.87 17.04 0.53
CA VAL A 212 -0.32 16.29 0.99
C VAL A 212 -1.22 15.93 -0.18
N ALA A 213 -1.51 16.90 -1.09
CA ALA A 213 -2.35 16.67 -2.25
C ALA A 213 -1.81 15.58 -3.20
N LYS A 214 -0.49 15.48 -3.37
CA LYS A 214 0.17 14.41 -4.15
C LYS A 214 -0.01 13.02 -3.56
N ASN A 215 -0.29 12.91 -2.27
CA ASN A 215 -0.44 11.65 -1.57
C ASN A 215 -1.90 11.22 -1.37
N ILE A 216 -2.88 12.03 -1.79
CA ILE A 216 -4.31 11.70 -1.77
C ILE A 216 -4.73 11.33 -3.18
N LEU A 217 -5.14 10.08 -3.40
CA LEU A 217 -5.64 9.62 -4.69
C LEU A 217 -7.16 9.71 -4.73
N VAL A 218 -7.67 10.32 -5.79
CA VAL A 218 -9.10 10.62 -5.93
C VAL A 218 -9.64 10.20 -7.29
N GLN A 219 -10.94 10.04 -7.38
CA GLN A 219 -11.68 9.83 -8.63
C GLN A 219 -12.75 10.91 -8.76
N ALA A 220 -12.95 11.42 -9.97
CA ALA A 220 -14.03 12.36 -10.26
C ALA A 220 -15.41 11.71 -10.03
N VAL A 221 -16.33 12.51 -9.47
CA VAL A 221 -17.73 12.10 -9.22
C VAL A 221 -18.61 12.50 -10.38
#